data_5c11909a2509a0d3ce65cc02545bcdce
#
_entry.id   5c11909a2509a0d3ce65cc02545bcdce
#
_cell.length_a   1.000
_cell.length_b   1.000
_cell.length_c   1.000
_cell.angle_alpha   90.00
_cell.angle_beta   90.00
_cell.angle_gamma   90.00
#
_symmetry.space_group_name_H-M   'P 1'
#
loop_
_entity.id
_entity.type
_entity.pdbx_description
1 polymer ?
#
loop_
_entity_poly.entity_id
_entity_poly.type
_entity_poly.pdbx_seq_one_letter_code
_entity_poly.pdbx_strand_id
1 'polypeptide(L)'
;MPSVDDLDHYIAAAARAVDQWVDGHIPATRDVVPIGFSQGGAVAVHLLRMHPERYRAVINLSGFLAPAGVPGTAPADDRLTDFEIPVYFGYGKNDAVIPKYELFAAAAWLEEHTWLTTKSYRGLDHAVSLDEFSDIRQWLVLHDIASGVL
;
A
#
# COMPACT_ATOMS: atom_id res chain seq x y z
N MET A 1 15.64 -4.47 -17.75
CA MET A 1 15.04 -3.61 -16.70
C MET A 1 14.07 -2.64 -17.35
N PRO A 2 12.82 -2.60 -16.88
CA PRO A 2 11.91 -1.55 -17.33
C PRO A 2 12.44 -0.17 -16.93
N SER A 3 12.16 0.82 -17.74
CA SER A 3 12.47 2.21 -17.39
C SER A 3 11.57 2.68 -16.25
N VAL A 4 11.91 3.85 -15.65
CA VAL A 4 11.07 4.48 -14.62
C VAL A 4 9.67 4.76 -15.17
N ASP A 5 9.59 5.24 -16.41
CA ASP A 5 8.30 5.52 -17.07
C ASP A 5 7.50 4.25 -17.29
N ASP A 6 8.17 3.16 -17.69
CA ASP A 6 7.51 1.85 -17.86
C ASP A 6 6.95 1.36 -16.52
N LEU A 7 7.68 1.54 -15.43
CA LEU A 7 7.22 1.15 -14.10
C LEU A 7 5.96 1.94 -13.70
N ASP A 8 5.94 3.25 -13.95
CA ASP A 8 4.76 4.07 -13.67
C ASP A 8 3.55 3.57 -14.45
N HIS A 9 3.70 3.32 -15.74
CA HIS A 9 2.61 2.80 -16.57
C HIS A 9 2.16 1.42 -16.11
N TYR A 10 3.09 0.55 -15.73
CA TYR A 10 2.81 -0.81 -15.29
C TYR A 10 2.00 -0.82 -14.00
N ILE A 11 2.46 -0.07 -13.00
CA ILE A 11 1.77 0.00 -11.71
C ILE A 11 0.41 0.68 -11.86
N ALA A 12 0.33 1.77 -12.62
CA ALA A 12 -0.93 2.47 -12.88
C ALA A 12 -1.94 1.57 -13.59
N ALA A 13 -1.50 0.81 -14.60
CA ALA A 13 -2.37 -0.11 -15.33
C ALA A 13 -2.89 -1.24 -14.43
N ALA A 14 -2.01 -1.80 -13.60
CA ALA A 14 -2.40 -2.86 -12.64
C ALA A 14 -3.42 -2.34 -11.63
N ALA A 15 -3.18 -1.17 -11.06
CA ALA A 15 -4.09 -0.55 -10.10
C ALA A 15 -5.44 -0.25 -10.75
N ARG A 16 -5.43 0.29 -11.97
CA ARG A 16 -6.67 0.59 -12.71
C ARG A 16 -7.49 -0.67 -12.96
N ALA A 17 -6.83 -1.79 -13.33
CA ALA A 17 -7.51 -3.06 -13.55
C ALA A 17 -8.15 -3.59 -12.27
N VAL A 18 -7.45 -3.50 -11.14
CA VAL A 18 -8.00 -3.92 -9.82
C VAL A 18 -9.16 -3.02 -9.43
N ASP A 19 -9.02 -1.70 -9.58
CA ASP A 19 -10.07 -0.76 -9.23
C ASP A 19 -11.34 -1.00 -10.04
N GLN A 20 -11.22 -1.28 -11.33
CA GLN A 20 -12.35 -1.63 -12.20
C GLN A 20 -13.00 -2.94 -11.76
N TRP A 21 -12.21 -3.93 -11.38
CA TRP A 21 -12.75 -5.19 -10.88
C TRP A 21 -13.53 -4.99 -9.58
N VAL A 22 -12.99 -4.20 -8.65
CA VAL A 22 -13.66 -3.87 -7.38
C VAL A 22 -14.98 -3.16 -7.68
N ASP A 23 -14.98 -2.18 -8.56
CA ASP A 23 -16.18 -1.43 -8.92
C ASP A 23 -17.27 -2.35 -9.50
N GLY A 24 -16.89 -3.33 -10.30
CA GLY A 24 -17.82 -4.24 -10.94
C GLY A 24 -18.27 -5.42 -10.10
N HIS A 25 -17.60 -5.76 -9.01
CA HIS A 25 -17.83 -7.01 -8.27
C HIS A 25 -18.14 -6.81 -6.80
N ILE A 26 -17.75 -5.68 -6.20
CA ILE A 26 -17.93 -5.45 -4.77
C ILE A 26 -18.89 -4.27 -4.58
N PRO A 27 -20.00 -4.47 -3.85
CA PRO A 27 -20.94 -3.37 -3.60
C PRO A 27 -20.25 -2.16 -2.96
N ALA A 28 -20.66 -0.97 -3.36
CA ALA A 28 -20.09 0.28 -2.84
C ALA A 28 -20.26 0.42 -1.32
N THR A 29 -21.22 -0.29 -0.74
CA THR A 29 -21.48 -0.29 0.71
C THR A 29 -20.49 -1.17 1.50
N ARG A 30 -19.68 -1.96 0.81
CA ARG A 30 -18.69 -2.82 1.45
C ARG A 30 -17.33 -2.12 1.50
N ASP A 31 -16.70 -2.14 2.69
CA ASP A 31 -15.33 -1.66 2.82
C ASP A 31 -14.37 -2.61 2.10
N VAL A 32 -13.35 -2.03 1.47
CA VAL A 32 -12.28 -2.77 0.81
C VAL A 32 -10.95 -2.33 1.38
N VAL A 33 -10.13 -3.30 1.77
CA VAL A 33 -8.77 -3.07 2.29
C VAL A 33 -7.79 -3.83 1.40
N PRO A 34 -7.16 -3.16 0.45
CA PRO A 34 -6.13 -3.80 -0.37
C PRO A 34 -4.93 -4.21 0.46
N ILE A 35 -4.43 -5.40 0.20
CA ILE A 35 -3.18 -5.90 0.79
C ILE A 35 -2.30 -6.42 -0.33
N GLY A 36 -1.04 -6.05 -0.32
CA GLY A 36 -0.09 -6.50 -1.33
C GLY A 36 1.31 -6.71 -0.77
N PHE A 37 2.02 -7.63 -1.39
CA PHE A 37 3.40 -7.97 -1.07
C PHE A 37 4.32 -7.58 -2.22
N SER A 38 5.46 -6.96 -1.91
CA SER A 38 6.47 -6.59 -2.90
C SER A 38 5.87 -5.65 -3.97
N GLN A 39 5.93 -5.98 -5.24
CA GLN A 39 5.28 -5.19 -6.29
C GLN A 39 3.77 -5.05 -6.04
N GLY A 40 3.14 -6.09 -5.48
CA GLY A 40 1.73 -6.02 -5.07
C GLY A 40 1.46 -4.97 -4.02
N GLY A 41 2.44 -4.69 -3.14
CA GLY A 41 2.36 -3.60 -2.17
C GLY A 41 2.31 -2.23 -2.84
N ALA A 42 3.12 -2.04 -3.88
CA ALA A 42 3.09 -0.82 -4.67
C ALA A 42 1.73 -0.63 -5.37
N VAL A 43 1.18 -1.71 -5.92
CA VAL A 43 -0.15 -1.68 -6.55
C VAL A 43 -1.24 -1.36 -5.51
N ALA A 44 -1.18 -1.99 -4.34
CA ALA A 44 -2.16 -1.75 -3.28
C ALA A 44 -2.20 -0.27 -2.87
N VAL A 45 -1.05 0.34 -2.65
CA VAL A 45 -0.97 1.79 -2.36
C VAL A 45 -1.44 2.61 -3.56
N HIS A 46 -1.12 2.18 -4.77
CA HIS A 46 -1.48 2.92 -5.98
C HIS A 46 -3.00 3.01 -6.18
N LEU A 47 -3.77 2.08 -5.62
CA LEU A 47 -5.23 2.16 -5.61
C LEU A 47 -5.70 3.45 -4.90
N LEU A 48 -5.03 3.86 -3.82
CA LEU A 48 -5.31 5.15 -3.18
C LEU A 48 -4.95 6.32 -4.07
N ARG A 49 -3.88 6.19 -4.83
CA ARG A 49 -3.39 7.25 -5.72
C ARG A 49 -4.28 7.41 -6.97
N MET A 50 -5.15 6.44 -7.20
CA MET A 50 -6.17 6.46 -8.26
C MET A 50 -7.55 6.87 -7.74
N HIS A 51 -8.01 6.23 -6.64
CA HIS A 51 -9.40 6.31 -6.19
C HIS A 51 -9.50 6.20 -4.67
N PRO A 52 -9.04 7.22 -3.93
CA PRO A 52 -8.96 7.14 -2.46
C PRO A 52 -10.31 6.96 -1.78
N GLU A 53 -11.39 7.43 -2.38
CA GLU A 53 -12.73 7.35 -1.79
C GLU A 53 -13.23 5.92 -1.63
N ARG A 54 -12.65 4.99 -2.39
CA ARG A 54 -13.16 3.60 -2.45
C ARG A 54 -12.58 2.72 -1.36
N TYR A 55 -11.39 3.04 -0.85
CA TYR A 55 -10.64 2.12 0.01
C TYR A 55 -10.60 2.59 1.45
N ARG A 56 -10.87 1.66 2.38
CA ARG A 56 -10.94 1.94 3.82
C ARG A 56 -9.56 2.10 4.44
N ALA A 57 -8.59 1.32 3.96
CA ALA A 57 -7.20 1.26 4.45
C ALA A 57 -6.38 0.49 3.44
N VAL A 58 -5.06 0.49 3.60
CA VAL A 58 -4.14 -0.28 2.75
C VAL A 58 -3.05 -0.93 3.59
N ILE A 59 -2.67 -2.15 3.23
CA ILE A 59 -1.54 -2.87 3.83
C ILE A 59 -0.51 -3.14 2.73
N ASN A 60 0.67 -2.54 2.89
CA ASN A 60 1.81 -2.73 2.00
C ASN A 60 2.88 -3.52 2.74
N LEU A 61 3.19 -4.72 2.25
CA LEU A 61 4.16 -5.62 2.85
C LEU A 61 5.39 -5.73 1.94
N SER A 62 6.52 -5.21 2.42
CA SER A 62 7.80 -5.26 1.71
C SER A 62 7.74 -4.67 0.31
N GLY A 63 6.88 -3.68 0.09
CA GLY A 63 6.70 -3.04 -1.20
C GLY A 63 7.46 -1.74 -1.33
N PHE A 64 7.25 -1.11 -2.47
CA PHE A 64 7.81 0.19 -2.81
C PHE A 64 6.69 1.07 -3.36
N LEU A 65 7.02 2.22 -3.91
CA LEU A 65 6.04 3.08 -4.58
C LEU A 65 6.44 3.28 -6.03
N ALA A 66 5.45 3.41 -6.91
CA ALA A 66 5.69 3.90 -8.25
C ALA A 66 6.20 5.35 -8.16
N PRO A 67 7.18 5.73 -8.99
CA PRO A 67 7.73 7.09 -8.96
C PRO A 67 6.72 8.19 -9.27
N ALA A 68 5.70 7.89 -10.10
CA ALA A 68 4.67 8.81 -10.57
C ALA A 68 5.25 10.04 -11.29
N GLY A 69 6.36 9.85 -12.00
CA GLY A 69 6.96 10.89 -12.81
C GLY A 69 6.22 11.14 -14.13
N VAL A 70 5.40 10.18 -14.57
CA VAL A 70 4.61 10.31 -15.78
C VAL A 70 3.26 10.95 -15.44
N PRO A 71 2.89 12.10 -16.08
CA PRO A 71 1.61 12.76 -15.80
C PRO A 71 0.43 11.83 -16.01
N GLY A 72 -0.55 11.90 -15.11
CA GLY A 72 -1.78 11.12 -15.18
C GLY A 72 -1.69 9.70 -14.60
N THR A 73 -0.52 9.26 -14.14
CA THR A 73 -0.37 7.91 -13.56
C THR A 73 -0.71 7.84 -12.07
N ALA A 74 -0.80 8.98 -11.40
CA ALA A 74 -1.20 9.05 -9.99
C ALA A 74 -2.10 10.28 -9.75
N PRO A 75 -3.33 10.28 -10.31
CA PRO A 75 -4.16 11.48 -10.39
C PRO A 75 -4.68 11.99 -9.04
N ALA A 76 -4.67 11.17 -7.99
CA ALA A 76 -5.20 11.57 -6.68
C ALA A 76 -4.12 11.97 -5.67
N ASP A 77 -2.84 11.98 -6.05
CA ASP A 77 -1.75 12.25 -5.10
C ASP A 77 -1.91 13.59 -4.37
N ASP A 78 -2.34 14.63 -5.06
CA ASP A 78 -2.45 15.99 -4.52
C ASP A 78 -3.61 16.16 -3.54
N ARG A 79 -4.54 15.21 -3.47
CA ARG A 79 -5.70 15.28 -2.57
C ARG A 79 -5.74 14.16 -1.53
N LEU A 80 -4.75 13.25 -1.52
CA LEU A 80 -4.71 12.12 -0.59
C LEU A 80 -4.72 12.55 0.88
N THR A 81 -4.00 13.61 1.21
CA THR A 81 -3.88 14.11 2.57
C THR A 81 -5.24 14.40 3.22
N ASP A 82 -6.23 14.81 2.41
CA ASP A 82 -7.56 15.16 2.89
C ASP A 82 -8.34 13.96 3.43
N PHE A 83 -7.94 12.74 3.06
CA PHE A 83 -8.66 11.51 3.43
C PHE A 83 -8.16 10.86 4.69
N GLU A 84 -6.92 11.12 5.12
CA GLU A 84 -6.31 10.51 6.30
C GLU A 84 -6.49 8.98 6.35
N ILE A 85 -6.22 8.32 5.21
CA ILE A 85 -6.46 6.88 5.08
C ILE A 85 -5.41 6.11 5.88
N PRO A 86 -5.83 5.16 6.75
CA PRO A 86 -4.87 4.32 7.47
C PRO A 86 -4.08 3.43 6.51
N VAL A 87 -2.77 3.45 6.64
CA VAL A 87 -1.88 2.57 5.88
C VAL A 87 -0.92 1.88 6.82
N TYR A 88 -0.83 0.56 6.70
CA TYR A 88 0.22 -0.23 7.34
C TYR A 88 1.32 -0.49 6.32
N PHE A 89 2.55 -0.16 6.68
CA PHE A 89 3.72 -0.45 5.85
C PHE A 89 4.73 -1.23 6.69
N GLY A 90 4.90 -2.52 6.35
CA GLY A 90 5.81 -3.41 7.06
C GLY A 90 6.89 -3.94 6.14
N TYR A 91 8.11 -4.12 6.66
CA TYR A 91 9.20 -4.69 5.88
C TYR A 91 10.27 -5.31 6.79
N GLY A 92 11.05 -6.22 6.22
CA GLY A 92 12.18 -6.83 6.91
C GLY A 92 13.42 -5.95 6.84
N LYS A 93 14.11 -5.81 7.98
CA LYS A 93 15.36 -5.02 8.02
C LYS A 93 16.49 -5.67 7.21
N ASN A 94 16.38 -6.96 6.92
CA ASN A 94 17.35 -7.72 6.13
C ASN A 94 16.89 -7.96 4.70
N ASP A 95 15.88 -7.23 4.22
CA ASP A 95 15.40 -7.35 2.86
C ASP A 95 16.54 -7.03 1.88
N ALA A 96 16.88 -8.03 1.04
CA ALA A 96 17.93 -7.91 0.04
C ALA A 96 17.39 -7.71 -1.38
N VAL A 97 16.06 -7.71 -1.54
CA VAL A 97 15.39 -7.54 -2.83
C VAL A 97 15.03 -6.09 -3.09
N ILE A 98 14.42 -5.44 -2.10
CA ILE A 98 14.05 -4.03 -2.19
C ILE A 98 15.14 -3.18 -1.52
N PRO A 99 15.79 -2.29 -2.24
CA PRO A 99 16.80 -1.41 -1.65
C PRO A 99 16.25 -0.57 -0.50
N LYS A 100 17.05 -0.39 0.53
CA LYS A 100 16.63 0.38 1.71
C LYS A 100 16.19 1.80 1.36
N TYR A 101 16.84 2.43 0.39
CA TYR A 101 16.45 3.79 -0.01
C TYR A 101 15.03 3.83 -0.58
N GLU A 102 14.58 2.76 -1.24
CA GLU A 102 13.21 2.68 -1.75
C GLU A 102 12.21 2.45 -0.63
N LEU A 103 12.57 1.61 0.35
CA LEU A 103 11.72 1.41 1.55
C LEU A 103 11.56 2.71 2.34
N PHE A 104 12.65 3.44 2.53
CA PHE A 104 12.63 4.71 3.26
C PHE A 104 11.89 5.80 2.50
N ALA A 105 12.06 5.85 1.18
CA ALA A 105 11.32 6.78 0.33
C ALA A 105 9.81 6.51 0.37
N ALA A 106 9.42 5.24 0.34
CA ALA A 106 8.03 4.85 0.46
C ALA A 106 7.45 5.26 1.82
N ALA A 107 8.17 4.99 2.91
CA ALA A 107 7.74 5.37 4.25
C ALA A 107 7.57 6.89 4.37
N ALA A 108 8.52 7.67 3.87
CA ALA A 108 8.47 9.12 3.92
C ALA A 108 7.26 9.68 3.14
N TRP A 109 7.02 9.17 1.95
CA TRP A 109 5.90 9.59 1.13
C TRP A 109 4.56 9.24 1.79
N LEU A 110 4.45 8.02 2.33
CA LEU A 110 3.25 7.56 3.01
C LEU A 110 2.98 8.38 4.28
N GLU A 111 4.03 8.74 5.02
CA GLU A 111 3.90 9.60 6.21
C GLU A 111 3.29 10.95 5.86
N GLU A 112 3.65 11.52 4.73
CA GLU A 112 3.13 12.82 4.28
C GLU A 112 1.70 12.75 3.76
N HIS A 113 1.28 11.60 3.23
CA HIS A 113 0.03 11.51 2.45
C HIS A 113 -1.06 10.67 3.11
N THR A 114 -0.73 9.92 4.16
CA THR A 114 -1.66 8.96 4.77
C THR A 114 -1.53 8.99 6.29
N TRP A 115 -2.38 8.25 6.96
CA TRP A 115 -2.23 7.95 8.40
C TRP A 115 -1.41 6.68 8.52
N LEU A 116 -0.09 6.83 8.55
CA LEU A 116 0.85 5.73 8.43
C LEU A 116 1.20 5.07 9.76
N THR A 117 1.20 3.74 9.74
CA THR A 117 1.86 2.90 10.74
C THR A 117 2.98 2.13 10.02
N THR A 118 4.23 2.39 10.37
CA THR A 118 5.39 1.71 9.80
C THR A 118 5.97 0.74 10.82
N LYS A 119 6.21 -0.49 10.37
CA LYS A 119 6.88 -1.52 11.20
C LYS A 119 8.02 -2.14 10.42
N SER A 120 9.19 -2.25 11.06
CA SER A 120 10.34 -2.96 10.50
C SER A 120 10.70 -4.12 11.42
N TYR A 121 11.15 -5.23 10.82
CA TYR A 121 11.36 -6.48 11.54
C TYR A 121 12.81 -6.92 11.44
N ARG A 122 13.46 -7.03 12.61
CA ARG A 122 14.85 -7.48 12.70
C ARG A 122 14.96 -8.94 12.26
N GLY A 123 15.96 -9.24 11.44
CA GLY A 123 16.22 -10.60 10.96
C GLY A 123 15.26 -11.10 9.89
N LEU A 124 14.32 -10.27 9.45
CA LEU A 124 13.38 -10.64 8.40
C LEU A 124 13.90 -10.19 7.05
N ASP A 125 13.88 -11.12 6.10
CA ASP A 125 14.25 -10.90 4.70
C ASP A 125 13.09 -10.29 3.93
N HIS A 126 13.05 -10.53 2.62
CA HIS A 126 11.95 -10.17 1.73
C HIS A 126 10.81 -11.19 1.92
N ALA A 127 10.11 -11.08 3.04
CA ALA A 127 9.10 -12.04 3.48
C ALA A 127 8.17 -11.41 4.50
N VAL A 128 7.16 -12.16 4.93
CA VAL A 128 6.24 -11.77 6.01
C VAL A 128 6.35 -12.81 7.11
N SER A 129 6.50 -12.37 8.36
CA SER A 129 6.60 -13.26 9.51
C SER A 129 5.27 -13.42 10.23
N LEU A 130 5.18 -14.42 11.12
CA LEU A 130 4.02 -14.59 11.99
C LEU A 130 3.85 -13.40 12.94
N ASP A 131 4.94 -12.83 13.42
CA ASP A 131 4.90 -11.63 14.26
C ASP A 131 4.27 -10.45 13.51
N GLU A 132 4.59 -10.30 12.23
CA GLU A 132 4.00 -9.27 11.39
C GLU A 132 2.51 -9.49 11.20
N PHE A 133 2.06 -10.71 10.97
CA PHE A 133 0.63 -11.02 10.88
C PHE A 133 -0.10 -10.66 12.19
N SER A 134 0.51 -10.93 13.33
CA SER A 134 -0.05 -10.55 14.63
C SER A 134 -0.18 -9.02 14.75
N ASP A 135 0.84 -8.29 14.33
CA ASP A 135 0.83 -6.82 14.35
C ASP A 135 -0.23 -6.25 13.42
N ILE A 136 -0.38 -6.83 12.23
CA ILE A 136 -1.43 -6.44 11.27
C ILE A 136 -2.81 -6.65 11.87
N ARG A 137 -3.04 -7.80 12.53
CA ARG A 137 -4.32 -8.07 13.18
C ARG A 137 -4.65 -7.01 14.23
N GLN A 138 -3.69 -6.65 15.08
CA GLN A 138 -3.88 -5.62 16.09
C GLN A 138 -4.17 -4.26 15.44
N TRP A 139 -3.47 -3.92 14.36
CA TRP A 139 -3.67 -2.69 13.63
C TRP A 139 -5.07 -2.60 13.03
N LEU A 140 -5.56 -3.70 12.46
CA LEU A 140 -6.92 -3.76 11.92
C LEU A 140 -7.98 -3.53 13.00
N VAL A 141 -7.75 -4.06 14.20
CA VAL A 141 -8.65 -3.87 15.34
C VAL A 141 -8.60 -2.41 15.82
N LEU A 142 -7.42 -1.84 15.94
CA LEU A 142 -7.23 -0.45 16.39
C LEU A 142 -7.92 0.56 15.46
N HIS A 143 -8.01 0.26 14.19
CA HIS A 143 -8.65 1.13 13.19
C HIS A 143 -10.12 0.76 12.94
N ASP A 144 -10.72 -0.08 13.76
CA ASP A 144 -12.12 -0.54 13.63
C ASP A 144 -12.43 -1.18 12.27
N ILE A 145 -11.43 -1.81 11.66
CA ILE A 145 -11.57 -2.51 10.38
C ILE A 145 -11.98 -3.96 10.63
N ALA A 146 -11.44 -4.57 11.69
CA ALA A 146 -11.76 -5.93 12.09
C ALA A 146 -12.23 -5.95 13.54
N SER A 147 -13.03 -6.99 13.88
CA SER A 147 -13.46 -7.22 15.25
C SER A 147 -12.31 -7.74 16.11
N GLY A 148 -12.24 -7.31 17.36
CA GLY A 148 -11.32 -7.88 18.35
C GLY A 148 -11.78 -9.25 18.86
N VAL A 149 -12.96 -9.72 18.46
CA VAL A 149 -13.54 -11.02 18.87
C VAL A 149 -13.19 -12.05 17.80
N LEU A 150 -12.68 -13.20 18.25
CA LEU A 150 -12.36 -14.32 17.37
C LEU A 150 -13.61 -15.13 17.03
#